data_31d640ea5e14f01bedf2c5c768ed881a
#
_entry.id   31d640ea5e14f01bedf2c5c768ed881a
#
_cell.length_a   1.000
_cell.length_b   1.000
_cell.length_c   1.000
_cell.angle_alpha   90.00
_cell.angle_beta   90.00
_cell.angle_gamma   90.00
#
_symmetry.space_group_name_H-M   'P 1'
#
loop_
_entity.id
_entity.type
_entity.pdbx_description
1 polymer ?
#
loop_
_entity_poly.entity_id
_entity_poly.type
_entity_poly.pdbx_seq_one_letter_code
_entity_poly.pdbx_strand_id
1 'polypeptide(L)'
;AIDATAKLSPYINAGIVSSKWCLVKAKEFNNDMLDDGDKGIVHWVSEILWREFYRHIIYNFPKVSKNLPFIDYTKNIPWNEDSVALQRWKDGKTGIPIVDAGIREMLATGWMHNRLRMIVAMFLSKNLLINWQEGEKFFMTKLIDGDIASNNGGWQWSASTGTDAAPYFRIMNPETQSIKFDPEGEYIKKWVPAVSYTHLRAHETLNH
;
A
#
# COMPACT_ATOMS: atom_id res chain seq x y z
N ALA A 1 -9.11 -6.88 10.77
CA ALA A 1 -8.49 -7.67 11.85
C ALA A 1 -6.98 -7.70 11.65
N ILE A 2 -6.22 -7.54 12.72
CA ILE A 2 -4.75 -7.40 12.70
C ILE A 2 -4.06 -8.64 12.09
N ASP A 3 -4.67 -9.81 12.17
CA ASP A 3 -4.14 -11.09 11.67
C ASP A 3 -5.02 -11.76 10.60
N ALA A 4 -5.79 -10.99 9.84
CA ALA A 4 -6.73 -11.53 8.84
C ALA A 4 -6.14 -11.71 7.43
N THR A 5 -4.82 -11.63 7.26
CA THR A 5 -4.16 -11.82 5.96
C THR A 5 -3.30 -13.07 5.94
N ALA A 6 -3.26 -13.75 4.79
CA ALA A 6 -2.47 -14.99 4.61
C ALA A 6 -0.95 -14.78 4.73
N LYS A 7 -0.44 -13.54 4.61
CA LYS A 7 0.99 -13.16 4.63
C LYS A 7 1.87 -14.03 3.71
N LEU A 8 1.32 -14.46 2.57
CA LEU A 8 2.02 -15.33 1.61
C LEU A 8 2.89 -14.56 0.61
N SER A 9 2.78 -13.24 0.57
CA SER A 9 3.51 -12.41 -0.40
C SER A 9 5.02 -12.64 -0.42
N PRO A 10 5.75 -12.79 0.71
CA PRO A 10 7.17 -13.08 0.67
C PRO A 10 7.48 -14.44 0.02
N TYR A 11 6.68 -15.45 0.31
CA TYR A 11 6.88 -16.81 -0.23
C TYR A 11 6.56 -16.90 -1.72
N ILE A 12 5.54 -16.17 -2.17
CA ILE A 12 5.19 -16.07 -3.60
C ILE A 12 6.28 -15.29 -4.34
N ASN A 13 6.81 -14.23 -3.74
CA ASN A 13 7.86 -13.42 -4.35
C ASN A 13 9.18 -14.20 -4.45
N ALA A 14 9.54 -14.95 -3.42
CA ALA A 14 10.71 -15.83 -3.41
C ALA A 14 10.56 -17.09 -4.28
N GLY A 15 9.37 -17.32 -4.88
CA GLY A 15 9.11 -18.50 -5.71
C GLY A 15 8.93 -19.81 -4.95
N ILE A 16 8.82 -19.76 -3.61
CA ILE A 16 8.57 -20.94 -2.76
C ILE A 16 7.16 -21.48 -2.98
N VAL A 17 6.21 -20.58 -3.20
CA VAL A 17 4.81 -20.91 -3.52
C VAL A 17 4.45 -20.23 -4.84
N SER A 18 3.94 -21.00 -5.80
CA SER A 18 3.52 -20.42 -7.09
C SER A 18 2.11 -19.82 -7.00
N SER A 19 1.88 -18.69 -7.69
CA SER A 19 0.53 -18.10 -7.82
C SER A 19 -0.46 -19.08 -8.45
N LYS A 20 -0.01 -19.91 -9.40
CA LYS A 20 -0.83 -20.98 -10.00
C LYS A 20 -1.30 -22.01 -8.97
N TRP A 21 -0.41 -22.46 -8.10
CA TRP A 21 -0.77 -23.38 -6.99
C TRP A 21 -1.77 -22.72 -6.05
N CYS A 22 -1.58 -21.46 -5.72
CA CYS A 22 -2.51 -20.68 -4.92
C CYS A 22 -3.93 -20.65 -5.53
N LEU A 23 -4.04 -20.43 -6.83
CA LEU A 23 -5.34 -20.42 -7.53
C LEU A 23 -5.99 -21.82 -7.54
N VAL A 24 -5.21 -22.89 -7.73
CA VAL A 24 -5.72 -24.27 -7.65
C VAL A 24 -6.30 -24.53 -6.26
N LYS A 25 -5.57 -24.15 -5.20
CA LYS A 25 -6.06 -24.31 -3.81
C LYS A 25 -7.30 -23.45 -3.51
N ALA A 26 -7.31 -22.20 -3.97
CA ALA A 26 -8.49 -21.37 -3.84
C ALA A 26 -9.73 -22.02 -4.48
N LYS A 27 -9.57 -22.58 -5.67
CA LYS A 27 -10.63 -23.27 -6.38
C LYS A 27 -11.12 -24.51 -5.64
N GLU A 28 -10.21 -25.36 -5.13
CA GLU A 28 -10.55 -26.53 -4.33
C GLU A 28 -11.38 -26.18 -3.07
N PHE A 29 -11.05 -25.09 -2.39
CA PHE A 29 -11.77 -24.64 -1.18
C PHE A 29 -13.02 -23.83 -1.45
N ASN A 30 -13.30 -23.45 -2.71
CA ASN A 30 -14.39 -22.58 -3.10
C ASN A 30 -15.34 -23.24 -4.12
N ASN A 31 -15.60 -24.52 -3.97
CA ASN A 31 -16.52 -25.29 -4.84
C ASN A 31 -16.21 -25.11 -6.34
N ASP A 32 -14.97 -25.20 -6.71
CA ASP A 32 -14.45 -25.01 -8.09
C ASP A 32 -14.66 -23.61 -8.69
N MET A 33 -15.02 -22.59 -7.88
CA MET A 33 -15.23 -21.21 -8.33
C MET A 33 -14.06 -20.31 -7.97
N LEU A 34 -13.72 -19.35 -8.84
CA LEU A 34 -12.69 -18.34 -8.61
C LEU A 34 -13.26 -16.91 -8.51
N ASP A 35 -14.42 -16.66 -9.08
CA ASP A 35 -15.06 -15.35 -9.24
C ASP A 35 -16.38 -15.23 -8.46
N ASP A 36 -16.85 -16.33 -7.85
CA ASP A 36 -18.04 -16.38 -6.99
C ASP A 36 -17.80 -17.29 -5.77
N GLY A 37 -18.74 -17.37 -4.85
CA GLY A 37 -18.70 -18.20 -3.64
C GLY A 37 -18.23 -17.44 -2.40
N ASP A 38 -17.20 -17.94 -1.70
CA ASP A 38 -16.68 -17.29 -0.50
C ASP A 38 -15.99 -15.96 -0.83
N LYS A 39 -16.51 -14.86 -0.28
CA LYS A 39 -16.03 -13.49 -0.55
C LYS A 39 -14.57 -13.29 -0.16
N GLY A 40 -14.07 -13.96 0.87
CA GLY A 40 -12.69 -13.88 1.30
C GLY A 40 -11.75 -14.52 0.27
N ILE A 41 -12.15 -15.70 -0.25
CA ILE A 41 -11.40 -16.41 -1.28
C ILE A 41 -11.41 -15.64 -2.59
N VAL A 42 -12.57 -15.15 -3.04
CA VAL A 42 -12.70 -14.33 -4.25
C VAL A 42 -11.83 -13.08 -4.16
N HIS A 43 -11.85 -12.39 -3.03
CA HIS A 43 -11.00 -11.22 -2.81
C HIS A 43 -9.51 -11.59 -2.84
N TRP A 44 -9.12 -12.69 -2.21
CA TRP A 44 -7.73 -13.17 -2.23
C TRP A 44 -7.25 -13.56 -3.64
N VAL A 45 -8.10 -14.21 -4.43
CA VAL A 45 -7.84 -14.50 -5.85
C VAL A 45 -7.62 -13.21 -6.63
N SER A 46 -8.44 -12.18 -6.39
CA SER A 46 -8.27 -10.86 -7.01
C SER A 46 -6.89 -10.26 -6.73
N GLU A 47 -6.34 -10.41 -5.52
CA GLU A 47 -4.98 -9.90 -5.20
C GLU A 47 -3.88 -10.63 -6.00
N ILE A 48 -4.06 -11.92 -6.29
CA ILE A 48 -3.14 -12.68 -7.16
C ILE A 48 -3.24 -12.19 -8.61
N LEU A 49 -4.46 -11.90 -9.09
CA LEU A 49 -4.68 -11.36 -10.42
C LEU A 49 -4.05 -9.97 -10.59
N TRP A 50 -4.15 -9.10 -9.58
CA TRP A 50 -3.48 -7.80 -9.58
C TRP A 50 -1.96 -7.93 -9.70
N ARG A 51 -1.36 -8.90 -9.03
CA ARG A 51 0.07 -9.20 -9.16
C ARG A 51 0.45 -9.56 -10.60
N GLU A 52 -0.30 -10.45 -11.25
CA GLU A 52 -0.06 -10.83 -12.64
C GLU A 52 -0.34 -9.66 -13.60
N PHE A 53 -1.37 -8.85 -13.35
CA PHE A 53 -1.63 -7.64 -14.12
C PHE A 53 -0.42 -6.70 -14.16
N TYR A 54 0.18 -6.37 -13.01
CA TYR A 54 1.36 -5.50 -12.98
C TYR A 54 2.58 -6.13 -13.66
N ARG A 55 2.72 -7.45 -13.63
CA ARG A 55 3.77 -8.14 -14.38
C ARG A 55 3.59 -8.03 -15.89
N HIS A 56 2.35 -8.13 -16.38
CA HIS A 56 2.04 -7.88 -17.77
C HIS A 56 2.32 -6.44 -18.18
N ILE A 57 2.03 -5.48 -17.28
CA ILE A 57 2.35 -4.07 -17.53
C ILE A 57 3.86 -3.87 -17.71
N ILE A 58 4.69 -4.35 -16.79
CA ILE A 58 6.16 -4.21 -16.92
C ILE A 58 6.69 -4.91 -18.16
N TYR A 59 6.17 -6.09 -18.49
CA TYR A 59 6.59 -6.83 -19.68
C TYR A 59 6.29 -6.09 -20.99
N ASN A 60 5.07 -5.54 -21.11
CA ASN A 60 4.65 -4.84 -22.32
C ASN A 60 5.12 -3.39 -22.39
N PHE A 61 5.41 -2.76 -21.24
CA PHE A 61 5.84 -1.38 -21.13
C PHE A 61 7.15 -1.25 -20.33
N PRO A 62 8.29 -1.71 -20.88
CA PRO A 62 9.56 -1.76 -20.14
C PRO A 62 10.06 -0.42 -19.62
N LYS A 63 9.54 0.72 -20.14
CA LYS A 63 9.84 2.06 -19.62
C LYS A 63 9.53 2.21 -18.12
N VAL A 64 8.50 1.49 -17.67
CA VAL A 64 8.04 1.51 -16.26
C VAL A 64 9.12 0.97 -15.33
N SER A 65 9.83 -0.10 -15.72
CA SER A 65 10.94 -0.66 -14.93
C SER A 65 12.17 0.27 -14.85
N LYS A 66 12.21 1.31 -15.69
CA LYS A 66 13.26 2.33 -15.72
C LYS A 66 12.86 3.60 -14.95
N ASN A 67 11.97 3.49 -14.00
CA ASN A 67 11.43 4.59 -13.21
C ASN A 67 10.74 5.70 -14.02
N LEU A 68 10.23 5.39 -15.21
CA LEU A 68 9.44 6.34 -15.98
C LEU A 68 7.95 6.14 -15.66
N PRO A 69 7.15 7.21 -15.59
CA PRO A 69 5.71 7.08 -15.40
C PRO A 69 5.06 6.40 -16.61
N PHE A 70 4.01 5.62 -16.36
CA PHE A 70 3.24 5.00 -17.42
C PHE A 70 2.54 6.07 -18.28
N ILE A 71 1.99 7.10 -17.64
CA ILE A 71 1.33 8.24 -18.30
C ILE A 71 2.38 9.34 -18.55
N ASP A 72 2.77 9.53 -19.80
CA ASP A 72 3.94 10.38 -20.17
C ASP A 72 3.85 11.83 -19.72
N TYR A 73 2.67 12.47 -19.77
CA TYR A 73 2.54 13.88 -19.37
C TYR A 73 2.78 14.10 -17.86
N THR A 74 2.70 13.05 -17.05
CA THR A 74 2.93 13.13 -15.61
C THR A 74 4.42 13.25 -15.24
N LYS A 75 5.32 13.16 -16.20
CA LYS A 75 6.75 13.46 -16.01
C LYS A 75 6.99 14.90 -15.55
N ASN A 76 6.09 15.80 -15.92
CA ASN A 76 6.21 17.23 -15.66
C ASN A 76 5.54 17.67 -14.35
N ILE A 77 5.10 16.75 -13.50
CA ILE A 77 4.53 17.10 -12.19
C ILE A 77 5.63 17.79 -11.37
N PRO A 78 5.39 19.02 -10.88
CA PRO A 78 6.35 19.75 -10.05
C PRO A 78 6.34 19.17 -8.63
N TRP A 79 7.12 18.12 -8.40
CA TRP A 79 7.25 17.52 -7.08
C TRP A 79 7.98 18.44 -6.10
N ASN A 80 7.58 18.37 -4.84
CA ASN A 80 8.23 19.09 -3.77
C ASN A 80 9.58 18.41 -3.39
N GLU A 81 10.62 19.20 -3.19
CA GLU A 81 11.96 18.74 -2.82
C GLU A 81 12.23 18.85 -1.30
N ASP A 82 11.19 18.71 -0.47
CA ASP A 82 11.33 18.77 1.00
C ASP A 82 11.99 17.49 1.54
N SER A 83 13.30 17.53 1.68
CA SER A 83 14.09 16.42 2.23
C SER A 83 13.79 16.15 3.71
N VAL A 84 13.36 17.14 4.48
CA VAL A 84 13.01 16.99 5.91
C VAL A 84 11.70 16.25 6.03
N ALA A 85 10.68 16.62 5.25
CA ALA A 85 9.40 15.91 5.23
C ALA A 85 9.57 14.47 4.73
N LEU A 86 10.38 14.25 3.69
CA LEU A 86 10.71 12.91 3.19
C LEU A 86 11.38 12.06 4.28
N GLN A 87 12.34 12.61 5.00
CA GLN A 87 13.02 11.87 6.07
C GLN A 87 12.07 11.55 7.23
N ARG A 88 11.22 12.51 7.63
CA ARG A 88 10.17 12.26 8.64
C ARG A 88 9.22 11.15 8.22
N TRP A 89 8.84 11.13 6.94
CA TRP A 89 8.00 10.06 6.41
C TRP A 89 8.74 8.72 6.45
N LYS A 90 9.99 8.64 6.00
CA LYS A 90 10.83 7.42 6.06
C LYS A 90 11.01 6.89 7.49
N ASP A 91 11.04 7.77 8.47
CA ASP A 91 11.22 7.42 9.89
C ASP A 91 9.90 7.09 10.63
N GLY A 92 8.73 7.24 9.98
CA GLY A 92 7.43 7.12 10.64
C GLY A 92 7.23 8.18 11.73
N LYS A 93 7.56 9.44 11.41
CA LYS A 93 7.50 10.62 12.28
C LYS A 93 6.80 11.79 11.60
N THR A 94 5.79 11.52 10.80
CA THR A 94 5.01 12.54 10.09
C THR A 94 4.08 13.32 11.01
N GLY A 95 3.73 12.76 12.17
CA GLY A 95 2.70 13.24 13.07
C GLY A 95 1.29 12.76 12.71
N ILE A 96 1.15 11.96 11.65
CA ILE A 96 -0.12 11.34 11.25
C ILE A 96 -0.11 9.88 11.71
N PRO A 97 -0.88 9.51 12.76
CA PRO A 97 -0.70 8.25 13.46
C PRO A 97 -0.77 6.99 12.60
N ILE A 98 -1.72 6.89 11.67
CA ILE A 98 -1.88 5.70 10.81
C ILE A 98 -0.74 5.58 9.79
N VAL A 99 -0.22 6.71 9.30
CA VAL A 99 0.94 6.75 8.38
C VAL A 99 2.19 6.31 9.14
N ASP A 100 2.41 6.87 10.33
CA ASP A 100 3.56 6.54 11.16
C ASP A 100 3.54 5.08 11.60
N ALA A 101 2.37 4.57 11.99
CA ALA A 101 2.17 3.17 12.34
C ALA A 101 2.54 2.23 11.17
N GLY A 102 2.07 2.54 9.95
CA GLY A 102 2.38 1.74 8.76
C GLY A 102 3.87 1.70 8.44
N ILE A 103 4.55 2.84 8.48
CA ILE A 103 6.00 2.89 8.24
C ILE A 103 6.77 2.15 9.34
N ARG A 104 6.41 2.32 10.62
CA ARG A 104 7.09 1.62 11.72
C ARG A 104 6.88 0.11 11.69
N GLU A 105 5.68 -0.38 11.32
CA GLU A 105 5.47 -1.80 11.06
C GLU A 105 6.43 -2.31 9.99
N MET A 106 6.52 -1.62 8.85
CA MET A 106 7.42 -1.99 7.77
C MET A 106 8.89 -2.02 8.21
N LEU A 107 9.34 -1.00 8.95
CA LEU A 107 10.72 -0.93 9.44
C LEU A 107 11.05 -2.05 10.43
N ALA A 108 10.09 -2.47 11.25
CA ALA A 108 10.28 -3.49 12.27
C ALA A 108 10.16 -4.92 11.72
N THR A 109 9.29 -5.13 10.72
CA THR A 109 8.91 -6.48 10.27
C THR A 109 9.29 -6.79 8.82
N GLY A 110 9.64 -5.77 8.04
CA GLY A 110 9.80 -5.89 6.59
C GLY A 110 8.49 -6.09 5.83
N TRP A 111 7.33 -5.93 6.49
CA TRP A 111 6.03 -6.17 5.88
C TRP A 111 5.04 -5.03 6.22
N MET A 112 4.08 -4.80 5.34
CA MET A 112 3.02 -3.82 5.54
C MET A 112 1.75 -4.30 4.83
N HIS A 113 0.60 -4.19 5.50
CA HIS A 113 -0.70 -4.53 4.90
C HIS A 113 -0.99 -3.65 3.67
N ASN A 114 -1.59 -4.23 2.60
CA ASN A 114 -1.87 -3.53 1.33
C ASN A 114 -2.59 -2.17 1.55
N ARG A 115 -3.62 -2.12 2.38
CA ARG A 115 -4.33 -0.86 2.67
C ARG A 115 -3.42 0.24 3.20
N LEU A 116 -2.47 -0.12 4.05
CA LEU A 116 -1.51 0.84 4.59
C LEU A 116 -0.52 1.30 3.53
N ARG A 117 -0.07 0.42 2.64
CA ARG A 117 0.78 0.81 1.49
C ARG A 117 0.10 1.90 0.66
N MET A 118 -1.20 1.77 0.40
CA MET A 118 -1.97 2.79 -0.33
C MET A 118 -2.04 4.11 0.45
N ILE A 119 -2.34 4.07 1.75
CA ILE A 119 -2.46 5.26 2.60
C ILE A 119 -1.13 6.00 2.67
N VAL A 120 -0.03 5.32 2.99
CA VAL A 120 1.28 5.95 3.15
C VAL A 120 1.86 6.44 1.82
N ALA A 121 1.57 5.75 0.70
CA ALA A 121 1.99 6.16 -0.63
C ALA A 121 1.23 7.40 -1.12
N MET A 122 -0.09 7.45 -0.93
CA MET A 122 -0.88 8.64 -1.24
C MET A 122 -0.53 9.82 -0.34
N PHE A 123 -0.22 9.58 0.93
CA PHE A 123 0.22 10.65 1.83
C PHE A 123 1.53 11.28 1.33
N LEU A 124 2.52 10.48 0.94
CA LEU A 124 3.77 10.99 0.37
C LEU A 124 3.52 11.78 -0.92
N SER A 125 2.83 11.17 -1.88
CA SER A 125 2.72 11.73 -3.23
C SER A 125 1.68 12.83 -3.37
N LYS A 126 0.60 12.82 -2.59
CA LYS A 126 -0.52 13.77 -2.75
C LYS A 126 -0.65 14.78 -1.61
N ASN A 127 -0.28 14.43 -0.38
CA ASN A 127 -0.33 15.38 0.73
C ASN A 127 1.00 16.14 0.87
N LEU A 128 2.13 15.44 0.77
CA LEU A 128 3.45 16.09 0.82
C LEU A 128 3.94 16.55 -0.55
N LEU A 129 3.31 16.11 -1.65
CA LEU A 129 3.71 16.35 -3.04
C LEU A 129 5.17 15.94 -3.32
N ILE A 130 5.67 14.93 -2.62
CA ILE A 130 7.01 14.38 -2.83
C ILE A 130 6.95 13.29 -3.90
N ASN A 131 7.99 13.25 -4.74
CA ASN A 131 8.06 12.31 -5.85
C ASN A 131 7.87 10.86 -5.40
N TRP A 132 6.92 10.18 -6.00
CA TRP A 132 6.56 8.79 -5.70
C TRP A 132 7.75 7.83 -5.84
N GLN A 133 8.73 8.11 -6.71
CA GLN A 133 9.92 7.31 -6.93
C GLN A 133 10.79 7.19 -5.67
N GLU A 134 10.81 8.21 -4.81
CA GLU A 134 11.50 8.17 -3.53
C GLU A 134 10.87 7.13 -2.58
N GLY A 135 9.55 7.08 -2.57
CA GLY A 135 8.82 6.11 -1.76
C GLY A 135 8.93 4.69 -2.35
N GLU A 136 8.82 4.55 -3.66
CA GLU A 136 8.98 3.29 -4.38
C GLU A 136 10.34 2.64 -4.08
N LYS A 137 11.42 3.39 -4.22
CA LYS A 137 12.78 2.97 -3.90
C LYS A 137 12.92 2.58 -2.42
N PHE A 138 12.34 3.37 -1.52
CA PHE A 138 12.38 3.08 -0.09
C PHE A 138 11.67 1.76 0.23
N PHE A 139 10.48 1.51 -0.32
CA PHE A 139 9.76 0.26 -0.14
C PHE A 139 10.56 -0.95 -0.65
N MET A 140 11.18 -0.85 -1.83
CA MET A 140 12.01 -1.93 -2.36
C MET A 140 13.21 -2.28 -1.45
N THR A 141 13.72 -1.31 -0.68
CA THR A 141 14.82 -1.57 0.27
C THR A 141 14.35 -2.14 1.61
N LYS A 142 13.07 -2.02 1.97
CA LYS A 142 12.55 -2.37 3.30
C LYS A 142 11.62 -3.59 3.31
N LEU A 143 10.89 -3.80 2.21
CA LEU A 143 9.91 -4.89 2.14
C LEU A 143 10.57 -6.22 1.79
N ILE A 144 10.30 -7.25 2.60
CA ILE A 144 10.74 -8.65 2.34
C ILE A 144 9.96 -9.29 1.18
N ASP A 145 8.81 -8.72 0.84
CA ASP A 145 7.98 -9.12 -0.30
C ASP A 145 8.06 -8.14 -1.48
N GLY A 146 9.14 -7.34 -1.53
CA GLY A 146 9.36 -6.36 -2.60
C GLY A 146 9.39 -7.03 -3.98
N ASP A 147 8.38 -6.77 -4.79
CA ASP A 147 8.25 -7.18 -6.20
C ASP A 147 8.21 -5.92 -7.07
N ILE A 148 9.12 -5.81 -8.01
CA ILE A 148 9.27 -4.58 -8.80
C ILE A 148 7.99 -4.22 -9.56
N ALA A 149 7.24 -5.20 -10.07
CA ALA A 149 6.02 -4.95 -10.82
C ALA A 149 4.91 -4.41 -9.91
N SER A 150 4.64 -5.11 -8.80
CA SER A 150 3.59 -4.75 -7.86
C SER A 150 3.93 -3.45 -7.10
N ASN A 151 5.19 -3.27 -6.70
CA ASN A 151 5.62 -2.07 -5.99
C ASN A 151 5.53 -0.83 -6.90
N ASN A 152 6.14 -0.88 -8.06
CA ASN A 152 6.10 0.22 -9.02
C ASN A 152 4.67 0.55 -9.46
N GLY A 153 3.87 -0.49 -9.82
CA GLY A 153 2.48 -0.31 -10.21
C GLY A 153 1.62 0.30 -9.11
N GLY A 154 1.76 -0.17 -7.87
CA GLY A 154 1.04 0.36 -6.70
C GLY A 154 1.42 1.81 -6.37
N TRP A 155 2.70 2.17 -6.47
CA TRP A 155 3.17 3.54 -6.30
C TRP A 155 2.65 4.47 -7.37
N GLN A 156 2.71 4.06 -8.65
CA GLN A 156 2.17 4.85 -9.75
C GLN A 156 0.65 4.96 -9.69
N TRP A 157 -0.06 3.91 -9.26
CA TRP A 157 -1.49 3.98 -8.99
C TRP A 157 -1.80 5.04 -7.93
N SER A 158 -1.10 5.04 -6.82
CA SER A 158 -1.27 6.01 -5.73
C SER A 158 -0.96 7.44 -6.13
N ALA A 159 0.06 7.64 -6.97
CA ALA A 159 0.52 8.95 -7.45
C ALA A 159 -0.25 9.48 -8.66
N SER A 160 -1.20 8.71 -9.21
CA SER A 160 -1.96 9.05 -10.43
C SER A 160 -1.08 9.16 -11.69
N THR A 161 -0.01 8.39 -11.75
CA THR A 161 0.95 8.38 -12.87
C THR A 161 0.98 7.07 -13.65
N GLY A 162 0.24 6.04 -13.17
CA GLY A 162 0.24 4.68 -13.67
C GLY A 162 -0.94 4.32 -14.54
N THR A 163 -0.96 3.05 -14.97
CA THR A 163 -2.14 2.45 -15.60
C THR A 163 -3.23 2.24 -14.55
N ASP A 164 -4.49 2.43 -14.95
CA ASP A 164 -5.65 2.36 -14.05
C ASP A 164 -5.46 3.16 -12.75
N ALA A 165 -4.71 4.26 -12.84
CA ALA A 165 -4.31 5.03 -11.70
C ALA A 165 -5.51 5.67 -10.98
N ALA A 166 -5.40 5.79 -9.65
CA ALA A 166 -6.36 6.56 -8.89
C ALA A 166 -6.47 7.99 -9.46
N PRO A 167 -7.69 8.54 -9.68
CA PRO A 167 -7.84 9.90 -10.16
C PRO A 167 -7.03 10.89 -9.30
N TYR A 168 -6.50 11.95 -9.89
CA TYR A 168 -5.63 12.91 -9.20
C TYR A 168 -6.27 13.52 -7.95
N PHE A 169 -7.58 13.76 -8.00
CA PHE A 169 -8.37 14.31 -6.89
C PHE A 169 -8.72 13.27 -5.81
N ARG A 170 -8.50 11.98 -6.05
CA ARG A 170 -8.76 10.93 -5.07
C ARG A 170 -7.61 10.87 -4.07
N ILE A 171 -7.85 11.44 -2.90
CA ILE A 171 -6.92 11.40 -1.76
C ILE A 171 -7.55 10.52 -0.68
N MET A 172 -6.77 9.56 -0.17
CA MET A 172 -7.16 8.82 1.04
C MET A 172 -6.84 9.70 2.24
N ASN A 173 -7.86 10.31 2.85
CA ASN A 173 -7.67 11.03 4.10
C ASN A 173 -7.25 10.05 5.20
N PRO A 174 -6.05 10.18 5.79
CA PRO A 174 -5.54 9.22 6.77
C PRO A 174 -6.43 9.07 8.00
N GLU A 175 -7.05 10.16 8.45
CA GLU A 175 -7.94 10.17 9.60
C GLU A 175 -9.22 9.35 9.33
N THR A 176 -9.89 9.61 8.20
CA THR A 176 -11.07 8.84 7.79
C THR A 176 -10.73 7.36 7.60
N GLN A 177 -9.50 7.04 7.10
CA GLN A 177 -9.06 5.66 6.99
C GLN A 177 -8.82 5.02 8.37
N SER A 178 -8.26 5.78 9.33
CA SER A 178 -8.09 5.31 10.72
C SER A 178 -9.43 4.97 11.35
N ILE A 179 -10.40 5.87 11.31
CA ILE A 179 -11.74 5.66 11.87
C ILE A 179 -12.41 4.43 11.26
N LYS A 180 -12.26 4.24 9.94
CA LYS A 180 -12.89 3.12 9.23
C LYS A 180 -12.26 1.75 9.52
N PHE A 181 -10.94 1.68 9.63
CA PHE A 181 -10.20 0.40 9.65
C PHE A 181 -9.53 0.09 11.00
N ASP A 182 -9.39 1.07 11.86
CA ASP A 182 -8.82 0.95 13.22
C ASP A 182 -9.57 1.85 14.20
N PRO A 183 -10.91 1.69 14.32
CA PRO A 183 -11.77 2.59 15.11
C PRO A 183 -11.36 2.67 16.59
N GLU A 184 -10.84 1.58 17.15
CA GLU A 184 -10.35 1.54 18.54
C GLU A 184 -8.86 1.93 18.67
N GLY A 185 -8.20 2.20 17.54
CA GLY A 185 -6.79 2.58 17.50
C GLY A 185 -5.83 1.48 17.96
N GLU A 186 -6.22 0.21 17.92
CA GLU A 186 -5.41 -0.91 18.38
C GLU A 186 -4.13 -1.06 17.55
N TYR A 187 -4.26 -0.97 16.23
CA TYR A 187 -3.12 -1.01 15.33
C TYR A 187 -2.19 0.17 15.54
N ILE A 188 -2.75 1.38 15.61
CA ILE A 188 -1.98 2.61 15.84
C ILE A 188 -1.24 2.53 17.17
N LYS A 189 -1.90 2.15 18.26
CA LYS A 189 -1.28 2.01 19.60
C LYS A 189 -0.14 1.01 19.62
N LYS A 190 -0.28 -0.09 18.88
CA LYS A 190 0.78 -1.11 18.77
C LYS A 190 2.07 -0.54 18.19
N TRP A 191 1.98 0.29 17.14
CA TRP A 191 3.16 0.79 16.42
C TRP A 191 3.57 2.21 16.78
N VAL A 192 2.67 2.97 17.41
CA VAL A 192 2.90 4.34 17.89
C VAL A 192 2.43 4.46 19.35
N PRO A 193 3.11 3.83 20.30
CA PRO A 193 2.65 3.78 21.71
C PRO A 193 2.49 5.15 22.37
N ALA A 194 3.18 6.18 21.86
CA ALA A 194 3.10 7.56 22.38
C ALA A 194 1.75 8.25 22.05
N VAL A 195 0.91 7.68 21.18
CA VAL A 195 -0.42 8.21 20.89
C VAL A 195 -1.35 7.82 22.03
N SER A 196 -1.61 8.78 22.93
CA SER A 196 -2.57 8.57 24.02
C SER A 196 -4.01 8.52 23.50
N TYR A 197 -4.87 7.81 24.20
CA TYR A 197 -6.29 7.62 23.91
C TYR A 197 -7.08 8.92 23.66
N THR A 198 -6.64 10.01 24.27
CA THR A 198 -7.29 11.33 24.21
C THR A 198 -7.24 11.97 22.81
N HIS A 199 -6.21 11.69 22.01
CA HIS A 199 -6.08 12.24 20.66
C HIS A 199 -6.96 11.54 19.62
N LEU A 200 -7.30 10.27 19.83
CA LEU A 200 -8.17 9.51 18.93
C LEU A 200 -9.66 9.84 19.13
N ARG A 201 -10.06 10.27 20.35
CA ARG A 201 -11.43 10.66 20.70
C ARG A 201 -11.73 12.16 20.54
N ALA A 202 -10.73 13.02 20.40
CA ALA A 202 -10.95 14.47 20.31
C ALA A 202 -11.80 14.89 19.09
N HIS A 203 -11.97 14.01 18.10
CA HIS A 203 -12.80 14.26 16.92
C HIS A 203 -14.26 13.81 17.04
N GLU A 204 -14.62 13.03 18.07
CA GLU A 204 -16.04 12.67 18.30
C GLU A 204 -16.87 13.84 18.86
N THR A 205 -16.22 14.86 19.43
CA THR A 205 -16.90 15.99 20.09
C THR A 205 -17.15 17.20 19.18
N LEU A 206 -16.73 17.15 17.90
CA LEU A 206 -16.95 18.27 16.96
C LEU A 206 -18.15 18.07 16.01
N ASN A 207 -18.93 17.00 16.17
CA ASN A 207 -20.13 16.70 15.37
C ASN A 207 -21.42 16.83 16.20
N HIS A 208 -21.58 17.93 16.97
CA HIS A 208 -22.86 18.35 17.52
C HIS A 208 -23.13 19.82 17.21
#